data_77a280148d7f5f4ddedaa794defb7508
#
_entry.id   77a280148d7f5f4ddedaa794defb7508
#
_cell.length_a   1.000
_cell.length_b   1.000
_cell.length_c   1.000
_cell.angle_alpha   90.00
_cell.angle_beta   90.00
_cell.angle_gamma   90.00
#
_symmetry.space_group_name_H-M   'P 1'
#
loop_
_entity.id
_entity.type
_entity.pdbx_description
1 polymer ?
#
loop_
_entity_poly.entity_id
_entity_poly.type
_entity_poly.pdbx_seq_one_letter_code
_entity_poly.pdbx_strand_id
1 'polypeptide(L)' 'MAYTVILHLTSGVPVLGEIEELPKPSDTNVTVSNPRQRDGKDLPYLDHGILKVVWPMERLTLIEIVESAEEEKIIGFVRE' A
#
# COMPACT_ATOMS: atom_id res chain seq x y z
N MET A 1 -6.00 -10.82 -7.73
CA MET A 1 -4.73 -10.23 -8.05
C MET A 1 -4.37 -9.16 -7.06
N ALA A 2 -3.12 -9.04 -6.75
CA ALA A 2 -2.68 -8.07 -5.76
C ALA A 2 -2.36 -6.74 -6.41
N TYR A 3 -2.59 -5.68 -5.66
CA TYR A 3 -2.25 -4.34 -6.09
C TYR A 3 -1.11 -3.85 -5.22
N THR A 4 -0.10 -3.26 -5.84
CA THR A 4 0.97 -2.63 -5.09
C THR A 4 0.52 -1.22 -4.73
N VAL A 5 0.60 -0.88 -3.46
CA VAL A 5 0.08 0.39 -2.99
C VAL A 5 1.08 1.07 -2.07
N ILE A 6 0.94 2.37 -1.94
CA ILE A 6 1.68 3.15 -0.97
C ILE A 6 0.65 3.79 -0.05
N LEU A 7 0.72 3.46 1.22
CA LEU A 7 -0.17 4.00 2.22
C LEU A 7 0.46 5.23 2.85
N HIS A 8 -0.26 6.34 2.81
CA HIS A 8 0.21 7.57 3.43
C HIS A 8 -0.50 7.71 4.76
N LEU A 9 0.26 7.57 5.83
CA LEU A 9 -0.30 7.61 7.17
C LEU A 9 -0.41 9.05 7.65
N THR A 10 -1.29 9.27 8.60
CA THR A 10 -1.44 10.60 9.19
C THR A 10 -0.16 11.02 9.90
N SER A 11 0.61 10.05 10.36
CA SER A 11 1.93 10.34 10.92
C SER A 11 2.82 9.15 10.61
N GLY A 12 4.11 9.42 10.43
CA GLY A 12 5.07 8.37 10.13
C GLY A 12 5.40 8.31 8.66
N VAL A 13 6.23 7.35 8.31
CA VAL A 13 6.70 7.22 6.93
C VAL A 13 5.67 6.46 6.10
N PRO A 14 5.64 6.71 4.80
CA PRO A 14 4.75 5.95 3.91
C PRO A 14 5.11 4.48 3.91
N VAL A 15 4.08 3.65 3.70
CA VAL A 15 4.24 2.21 3.72
C VAL A 15 3.96 1.66 2.33
N LEU A 16 4.93 0.92 1.79
CA LEU A 16 4.75 0.22 0.52
C LEU A 16 4.33 -1.20 0.83
N GLY A 17 3.38 -1.71 0.07
CA GLY A 17 2.94 -3.07 0.28
C GLY A 17 1.94 -3.47 -0.78
N GLU A 18 1.35 -4.66 -0.61
CA GLU A 18 0.36 -5.20 -1.54
C GLU A 18 -0.96 -5.41 -0.84
N ILE A 19 -2.06 -5.17 -1.57
CA ILE A 19 -3.39 -5.49 -1.08
C ILE A 19 -4.06 -6.35 -2.13
N GLU A 20 -4.96 -7.23 -1.70
CA GLU A 20 -5.60 -8.14 -2.62
C GLU A 20 -6.80 -7.54 -3.32
N GLU A 21 -7.50 -6.65 -2.64
CA GLU A 21 -8.65 -5.99 -3.19
C GLU A 21 -8.58 -4.51 -2.86
N LEU A 22 -9.09 -3.71 -3.78
CA LEU A 22 -9.16 -2.29 -3.51
C LEU A 22 -10.17 -2.01 -2.40
N PRO A 23 -9.88 -1.06 -1.52
CA PRO A 23 -10.82 -0.76 -0.43
C PRO A 23 -12.13 -0.24 -0.96
N LYS A 24 -13.21 -0.58 -0.28
CA LYS A 24 -14.54 -0.10 -0.60
C LYS A 24 -14.89 1.07 0.32
N PRO A 25 -15.84 1.89 -0.09
CA PRO A 25 -16.19 3.05 0.74
C PRO A 25 -16.63 2.69 2.15
N SER A 26 -17.18 1.50 2.34
CA SER A 26 -17.64 1.07 3.66
C SER A 26 -16.55 0.41 4.49
N ASP A 27 -15.38 0.20 3.95
CA ASP A 27 -14.31 -0.47 4.69
C ASP A 27 -13.77 0.42 5.79
N THR A 28 -13.49 -0.18 6.94
CA THR A 28 -12.93 0.55 8.06
C THR A 28 -11.46 0.26 8.28
N ASN A 29 -10.93 -0.72 7.55
CA ASN A 29 -9.51 -1.05 7.64
C ASN A 29 -9.05 -1.64 6.33
N VAL A 30 -7.73 -1.76 6.20
CA VAL A 30 -7.12 -2.33 5.01
C VAL A 30 -6.02 -3.29 5.46
N THR A 31 -5.97 -4.46 4.83
CA THR A 31 -4.95 -5.47 5.11
C THR A 31 -3.86 -5.37 4.06
N VAL A 32 -2.62 -5.19 4.51
CA VAL A 32 -1.49 -5.00 3.62
C VAL A 32 -0.50 -6.13 3.81
N SER A 33 -0.08 -6.73 2.71
CA SER A 33 0.92 -7.79 2.70
C SER A 33 2.30 -7.19 2.46
N ASN A 34 3.30 -7.77 3.09
CA ASN A 34 4.71 -7.35 2.92
C ASN A 34 4.90 -5.86 3.11
N PRO A 35 4.41 -5.31 4.25
CA PRO A 35 4.59 -3.88 4.49
C PRO A 35 6.06 -3.54 4.68
N ARG A 36 6.50 -2.47 4.03
CA ARG A 36 7.89 -2.05 4.09
C ARG A 36 7.99 -0.58 3.76
N GLN A 37 9.17 -0.01 3.98
CA GLN A 37 9.38 1.37 3.58
C GLN A 37 9.54 1.43 2.06
N ARG A 38 9.40 2.63 1.52
CA ARG A 38 9.46 2.78 0.07
C ARG A 38 10.81 2.38 -0.50
N ASP A 39 11.87 2.45 0.30
CA ASP A 39 13.19 2.04 -0.15
C ASP A 39 13.44 0.54 0.07
N GLY A 40 12.43 -0.18 0.54
CA GLY A 40 12.54 -1.63 0.72
C GLY A 40 12.97 -2.04 2.10
N LYS A 41 13.30 -1.11 2.96
CA LYS A 41 13.74 -1.46 4.32
C LYS A 41 12.54 -1.79 5.18
N ASP A 42 12.80 -2.52 6.25
CA ASP A 42 11.75 -2.88 7.20
C ASP A 42 11.22 -1.65 7.90
N LEU A 43 9.94 -1.71 8.26
CA LEU A 43 9.34 -0.65 9.05
C LEU A 43 9.82 -0.80 10.50
N PRO A 44 10.29 0.29 11.10
CA PRO A 44 10.90 0.17 12.43
C PRO A 44 9.93 -0.21 13.54
N TYR A 45 8.64 0.03 13.34
CA TYR A 45 7.67 -0.29 14.39
C TYR A 45 7.04 -1.66 14.23
N LEU A 46 7.46 -2.44 13.24
CA LEU A 46 6.96 -3.79 13.06
C LEU A 46 8.01 -4.79 13.47
N ASP A 47 7.53 -5.92 13.98
CA ASP A 47 8.44 -7.01 14.29
C ASP A 47 9.01 -7.60 13.02
N HIS A 48 10.19 -8.16 13.17
CA HIS A 48 10.85 -8.81 12.05
C HIS A 48 10.02 -10.01 11.59
N GLY A 49 9.85 -10.15 10.28
CA GLY A 49 9.15 -11.32 9.75
C GLY A 49 7.64 -11.18 9.65
N ILE A 50 7.12 -9.99 9.92
CA ILE A 50 5.68 -9.76 9.78
C ILE A 50 5.30 -9.79 8.31
N LEU A 51 4.28 -10.59 7.98
CA LEU A 51 3.85 -10.75 6.60
C LEU A 51 2.64 -9.89 6.24
N LYS A 52 1.78 -9.62 7.19
CA LYS A 52 0.56 -8.84 6.95
C LYS A 52 0.28 -7.93 8.12
N VAL A 53 -0.28 -6.78 7.82
CA VAL A 53 -0.68 -5.83 8.85
C VAL A 53 -2.03 -5.23 8.44
N VAL A 54 -2.90 -5.04 9.42
CA VAL A 54 -4.19 -4.41 9.20
C VAL A 54 -4.11 -2.99 9.74
N TRP A 55 -4.37 -2.01 8.88
CA TRP A 55 -4.37 -0.61 9.28
C TRP A 55 -5.79 -0.09 9.32
N PRO A 56 -6.16 0.66 10.38
CA PRO A 56 -7.45 1.33 10.37
C PRO A 56 -7.43 2.45 9.35
N MET A 57 -8.55 2.61 8.65
CA MET A 57 -8.63 3.64 7.60
C MET A 57 -8.45 5.04 8.15
N GLU A 58 -8.82 5.27 9.38
CA GLU A 58 -8.71 6.60 9.96
C GLU A 58 -7.27 7.05 10.15
N ARG A 59 -6.33 6.12 10.04
CA ARG A 59 -4.91 6.46 10.15
C ARG A 59 -4.29 6.79 8.81
N LEU A 60 -5.07 6.72 7.74
CA LEU A 60 -4.55 6.94 6.40
C LEU A 60 -5.07 8.25 5.84
N THR A 61 -4.18 8.99 5.17
CA THR A 61 -4.61 10.16 4.42
C THR A 61 -5.04 9.77 3.02
N LEU A 62 -4.28 8.87 2.40
CA LEU A 62 -4.65 8.38 1.09
C LEU A 62 -3.87 7.10 0.82
N ILE A 63 -4.30 6.38 -0.19
CA ILE A 63 -3.63 5.17 -0.66
C ILE A 63 -3.32 5.38 -2.13
N GLU A 64 -2.03 5.34 -2.46
CA GLU A 64 -1.63 5.44 -3.86
C GLU A 64 -1.52 4.04 -4.43
N ILE A 65 -2.12 3.83 -5.58
CA ILE A 65 -2.04 2.55 -6.26
C ILE A 65 -0.93 2.63 -7.28
N VAL A 66 0.10 1.81 -7.06
CA VAL A 66 1.24 1.77 -7.95
C VAL A 66 0.88 0.87 -9.12
N GLU A 67 1.29 1.25 -10.30
CA GLU A 67 0.96 0.48 -11.49
C GLU A 67 1.59 -0.91 -11.43
N SER A 68 0.79 -1.90 -11.81
CA SER A 68 1.33 -3.21 -12.02
C SER A 68 2.02 -3.25 -13.39
N ALA A 69 2.74 -4.33 -13.66
CA ALA A 69 3.41 -4.46 -14.94
C ALA A 69 2.43 -4.37 -16.10
N GLU A 70 1.24 -4.92 -15.90
CA GLU A 70 0.23 -4.87 -16.96
C GLU A 70 -0.29 -3.49 -17.17
N GLU A 71 -0.53 -2.79 -16.08
CA GLU A 71 -1.09 -1.46 -16.15
C GLU A 71 -0.09 -0.45 -16.68
N GLU A 72 1.17 -0.72 -16.47
CA GLU A 72 2.20 0.15 -16.99
C GLU A 72 2.11 0.31 -18.47
N LYS A 73 1.79 -0.75 -19.17
CA LYS A 73 1.72 -0.69 -20.62
C LYS A 73 0.61 0.22 -21.08
N ILE A 74 -0.46 0.28 -20.30
CA ILE A 74 -1.61 1.08 -20.68
C ILE A 74 -1.43 2.51 -20.26
N ILE A 75 -0.99 2.70 -19.06
CA ILE A 75 -0.92 4.03 -18.48
C ILE A 75 0.27 4.80 -19.00
N GLY A 76 1.30 4.09 -19.40
CA GLY A 76 2.53 4.72 -19.85
C GLY A 76 2.34 5.74 -20.92
N PHE A 77 1.34 5.53 -21.80
CA PHE A 77 1.14 6.52 -22.81
C PHE A 77 0.07 7.51 -22.46
N VAL A 78 -0.64 7.30 -21.42
CA VAL A 78 -1.61 8.28 -21.01
C VAL A 78 -0.95 9.42 -20.26
N ARG A 79 0.13 9.09 -19.60
CA ARG A 79 0.74 10.04 -18.75
C ARG A 79 1.46 11.12 -19.45
N GLU A 80 1.64 11.09 -20.61
CA GLU A 80 2.38 12.04 -21.23
C GLU A 80 1.81 13.27 -21.42
#